data_27099cc1d978fd773989c3cf3456ebd0
#
_entry.id   27099cc1d978fd773989c3cf3456ebd0
#
_cell.length_a   1.000
_cell.length_b   1.000
_cell.length_c   1.000
_cell.angle_alpha   90.00
_cell.angle_beta   90.00
_cell.angle_gamma   90.00
#
_symmetry.space_group_name_H-M   'P 1'
#
loop_
_entity.id
_entity.type
_entity.pdbx_description
1 polymer ?
#
loop_
_entity_poly.entity_id
_entity_poly.type
_entity_poly.pdbx_seq_one_letter_code
_entity_poly.pdbx_strand_id
1 'polypeptide(L)'
;MRQLDEDKVLELMSSYRESGQINPISLDKELTLLAGHHRLEAARKLGWKTIDAKIFDADDLHKRLIEISENLIRNDLCYIGTAEHIVERENILTALGKRTKRGENRYTKNHDTESTEDLAKKMGTSSKMYRLQRQVGELRPDVRNSLRGTDYG
;
A
#
# COMPACT_ATOMS: atom_id res chain seq x y z
N MET A 1 -2.32 11.19 -5.12
CA MET A 1 -1.03 10.70 -5.68
C MET A 1 0.05 10.98 -4.65
N ARG A 2 0.88 9.99 -4.34
CA ARG A 2 1.96 10.13 -3.37
C ARG A 2 3.03 11.08 -3.90
N GLN A 3 3.56 11.96 -3.07
CA GLN A 3 4.63 12.86 -3.43
C GLN A 3 5.90 12.08 -3.81
N LEU A 4 6.56 12.47 -4.89
CA LEU A 4 7.78 11.84 -5.35
C LEU A 4 8.92 12.15 -4.38
N ASP A 5 9.63 11.11 -3.94
CA ASP A 5 10.82 11.22 -3.11
C ASP A 5 12.06 11.07 -4.01
N GLU A 6 12.77 12.18 -4.23
CA GLU A 6 13.93 12.22 -5.12
C GLU A 6 15.08 11.31 -4.64
N ASP A 7 15.29 11.18 -3.33
CA ASP A 7 16.34 10.32 -2.78
C ASP A 7 16.07 8.85 -3.10
N LYS A 8 14.81 8.41 -2.99
CA LYS A 8 14.39 7.08 -3.39
C LYS A 8 14.53 6.83 -4.88
N VAL A 9 14.25 7.84 -5.70
CA VAL A 9 14.45 7.75 -7.15
C VAL A 9 15.94 7.55 -7.47
N LEU A 10 16.83 8.30 -6.81
CA LEU A 10 18.28 8.15 -6.99
C LEU A 10 18.79 6.78 -6.54
N GLU A 11 18.31 6.26 -5.43
CA GLU A 11 18.64 4.90 -4.96
C GLU A 11 18.19 3.84 -5.98
N LEU A 12 16.98 3.97 -6.52
CA LEU A 12 16.47 3.08 -7.56
C LEU A 12 17.27 3.17 -8.85
N MET A 13 17.68 4.37 -9.26
CA MET A 13 18.53 4.54 -10.43
C MET A 13 19.87 3.82 -10.26
N SER A 14 20.50 3.90 -9.09
CA SER A 14 21.72 3.15 -8.78
C SER A 14 21.49 1.65 -8.85
N SER A 15 20.44 1.15 -8.22
CA SER A 15 20.05 -0.26 -8.26
C SER A 15 19.78 -0.75 -9.69
N TYR A 16 19.12 0.06 -10.51
CA TYR A 16 18.80 -0.27 -11.90
C TYR A 16 20.05 -0.33 -12.80
N ARG A 17 21.06 0.48 -12.51
CA ARG A 17 22.35 0.39 -13.23
C ARG A 17 23.11 -0.88 -12.89
N GLU A 18 23.00 -1.36 -11.65
CA GLU A 18 23.71 -2.57 -11.20
C GLU A 18 23.01 -3.86 -11.58
N SER A 19 21.69 -3.94 -11.36
CA SER A 19 20.92 -5.19 -11.40
C SER A 19 19.76 -5.17 -12.41
N GLY A 20 19.50 -4.05 -13.06
CA GLY A 20 18.29 -3.88 -13.86
C GLY A 20 17.02 -3.81 -13.03
N GLN A 21 15.88 -3.94 -13.67
CA GLN A 21 14.59 -3.93 -12.99
C GLN A 21 14.31 -5.29 -12.32
N ILE A 22 14.13 -5.29 -11.01
CA ILE A 22 13.82 -6.51 -10.22
C ILE A 22 12.31 -6.70 -10.11
N ASN A 23 11.58 -5.62 -9.81
CA ASN A 23 10.12 -5.66 -9.61
C ASN A 23 9.39 -4.85 -10.68
N PRO A 24 8.37 -5.42 -11.35
CA PRO A 24 7.57 -4.69 -12.32
C PRO A 24 6.75 -3.58 -11.66
N ILE A 25 6.40 -2.56 -12.43
CA ILE A 25 5.36 -1.60 -12.05
C ILE A 25 3.97 -2.21 -12.23
N SER A 26 2.95 -1.64 -11.62
CA SER A 26 1.56 -2.11 -11.75
C SER A 26 0.73 -1.11 -12.55
N LEU A 27 0.08 -1.58 -13.59
CA LEU A 27 -0.80 -0.80 -14.47
C LEU A 27 -2.20 -1.43 -14.51
N ASP A 28 -3.20 -0.64 -14.85
CA ASP A 28 -4.49 -1.15 -15.27
C ASP A 28 -4.53 -1.41 -16.79
N LYS A 29 -5.69 -1.87 -17.29
CA LYS A 29 -5.86 -2.12 -18.73
C LYS A 29 -5.75 -0.88 -19.61
N GLU A 30 -6.05 0.28 -19.07
CA GLU A 30 -5.91 1.58 -19.73
C GLU A 30 -4.49 2.16 -19.59
N LEU A 31 -3.56 1.36 -19.07
CA LEU A 31 -2.16 1.75 -18.81
C LEU A 31 -2.02 2.89 -17.77
N THR A 32 -2.99 3.02 -16.88
CA THR A 32 -2.89 3.92 -15.72
C THR A 32 -2.01 3.29 -14.63
N LEU A 33 -1.09 4.07 -14.09
CA LEU A 33 -0.19 3.59 -13.04
C LEU A 33 -0.94 3.36 -11.72
N LEU A 34 -0.95 2.12 -11.25
CA LEU A 34 -1.50 1.72 -9.95
C LEU A 34 -0.45 1.78 -8.86
N ALA A 35 0.76 1.30 -9.15
CA ALA A 35 1.87 1.30 -8.22
C ALA A 35 3.22 1.31 -8.96
N GLY A 36 4.25 1.88 -8.32
CA GLY A 36 5.61 1.92 -8.86
C GLY A 36 6.03 3.29 -9.40
N HIS A 37 5.47 4.39 -8.89
CA HIS A 37 5.78 5.76 -9.35
C HIS A 37 7.28 6.07 -9.29
N HIS A 38 7.96 5.76 -8.19
CA HIS A 38 9.40 5.97 -8.05
C HIS A 38 10.20 5.12 -9.04
N ARG A 39 9.78 3.88 -9.28
CA ARG A 39 10.40 2.97 -10.28
C ARG A 39 10.26 3.50 -11.70
N LEU A 40 9.08 3.97 -12.05
CA LEU A 40 8.83 4.58 -13.37
C LEU A 40 9.68 5.84 -13.56
N GLU A 41 9.77 6.70 -12.56
CA GLU A 41 10.57 7.91 -12.65
C GLU A 41 12.07 7.62 -12.72
N ALA A 42 12.57 6.64 -11.98
CA ALA A 42 13.95 6.18 -12.07
C ALA A 42 14.29 5.68 -13.50
N ALA A 43 13.41 4.89 -14.09
CA ALA A 43 13.58 4.41 -15.46
C ALA A 43 13.57 5.57 -16.47
N ARG A 44 12.69 6.55 -16.30
CA ARG A 44 12.65 7.76 -17.15
C ARG A 44 13.94 8.57 -17.07
N LYS A 45 14.44 8.82 -15.87
CA LYS A 45 15.70 9.55 -15.65
C LYS A 45 16.91 8.81 -16.21
N LEU A 46 16.87 7.47 -16.25
CA LEU A 46 17.90 6.65 -16.89
C LEU A 46 17.79 6.59 -18.42
N GLY A 47 16.73 7.15 -18.99
CA GLY A 47 16.50 7.14 -20.43
C GLY A 47 16.03 5.79 -20.97
N TRP A 48 15.45 4.93 -20.13
CA TRP A 48 14.93 3.64 -20.57
C TRP A 48 13.74 3.82 -21.50
N LYS A 49 13.72 3.07 -22.60
CA LYS A 49 12.62 3.09 -23.56
C LYS A 49 11.45 2.21 -23.13
N THR A 50 11.72 1.20 -22.33
CA THR A 50 10.74 0.22 -21.85
C THR A 50 10.97 -0.07 -20.37
N ILE A 51 9.90 -0.48 -19.68
CA ILE A 51 9.92 -0.92 -18.30
C ILE A 51 8.97 -2.10 -18.14
N ASP A 52 9.36 -3.08 -17.35
CA ASP A 52 8.50 -4.23 -17.07
C ASP A 52 7.29 -3.82 -16.23
N ALA A 53 6.11 -4.21 -16.68
CA ALA A 53 4.85 -3.87 -16.04
C ALA A 53 3.95 -5.10 -15.91
N LYS A 54 3.19 -5.15 -14.81
CA LYS A 54 2.11 -6.12 -14.60
C LYS A 54 0.77 -5.41 -14.80
N ILE A 55 -0.05 -5.93 -15.70
CA ILE A 55 -1.36 -5.36 -16.01
C ILE A 55 -2.43 -6.10 -15.19
N PHE A 56 -3.30 -5.33 -14.51
CA PHE A 56 -4.38 -5.83 -13.69
C PHE A 56 -5.74 -5.51 -14.35
N ASP A 57 -6.60 -6.52 -14.36
CA ASP A 57 -8.01 -6.39 -14.74
C ASP A 57 -8.84 -6.24 -13.47
N ALA A 58 -9.01 -5.01 -13.01
CA ALA A 58 -9.68 -4.70 -11.77
C ALA A 58 -10.52 -3.43 -11.90
N ASP A 59 -11.61 -3.35 -11.14
CA ASP A 59 -12.39 -2.13 -10.97
C ASP A 59 -11.61 -1.08 -10.12
N ASP A 60 -12.15 0.11 -9.96
CA ASP A 60 -11.47 1.20 -9.27
C ASP A 60 -11.15 0.88 -7.80
N LEU A 61 -12.00 0.13 -7.10
CA LEU A 61 -11.74 -0.28 -5.71
C LEU A 61 -10.62 -1.30 -5.63
N HIS A 62 -10.58 -2.27 -6.53
CA HIS A 62 -9.47 -3.23 -6.61
C HIS A 62 -8.15 -2.54 -7.01
N LYS A 63 -8.19 -1.60 -7.94
CA LYS A 63 -7.02 -0.78 -8.32
C LYS A 63 -6.44 -0.05 -7.10
N ARG A 64 -7.30 0.61 -6.34
CA ARG A 64 -6.89 1.33 -5.13
C ARG A 64 -6.37 0.37 -4.05
N LEU A 65 -6.99 -0.79 -3.90
CA LEU A 65 -6.53 -1.82 -2.97
C LEU A 65 -5.12 -2.33 -3.30
N ILE A 66 -4.82 -2.54 -4.57
CA ILE A 66 -3.49 -2.95 -5.04
C ILE A 66 -2.45 -1.87 -4.69
N GLU A 67 -2.74 -0.62 -5.00
CA GLU A 67 -1.86 0.52 -4.70
C GLU A 67 -1.54 0.63 -3.20
N ILE A 68 -2.58 0.59 -2.37
CA ILE A 68 -2.43 0.67 -0.90
C ILE A 68 -1.66 -0.53 -0.36
N SER A 69 -1.98 -1.73 -0.81
CA SER A 69 -1.32 -2.96 -0.36
C SER A 69 0.17 -2.95 -0.70
N GLU A 70 0.54 -2.48 -1.87
CA GLU A 70 1.94 -2.33 -2.25
C GLU A 70 2.67 -1.31 -1.36
N ASN A 71 2.06 -0.17 -1.09
CA ASN A 71 2.62 0.85 -0.21
C ASN A 71 2.83 0.35 1.22
N LEU A 72 1.90 -0.46 1.75
CA LEU A 72 2.02 -1.05 3.09
C LEU A 72 3.12 -2.10 3.18
N ILE A 73 3.24 -2.95 2.16
CA ILE A 73 4.28 -4.01 2.12
C ILE A 73 5.68 -3.42 2.03
N ARG A 74 5.85 -2.32 1.31
CA ARG A 74 7.16 -1.64 1.20
C ARG A 74 7.66 -1.02 2.49
N ASN A 75 6.77 -0.79 3.44
CA ASN A 75 7.09 -0.14 4.73
C ASN A 75 7.78 1.23 4.59
N ASP A 76 7.49 1.94 3.51
CA ASP A 76 8.07 3.25 3.16
C ASP A 76 7.30 4.43 3.75
N LEU A 77 6.17 4.16 4.40
CA LEU A 77 5.30 5.18 4.96
C LEU A 77 5.73 5.52 6.39
N CYS A 78 5.60 6.79 6.75
CA CYS A 78 5.64 7.16 8.17
C CYS A 78 4.49 6.49 8.93
N TYR A 79 4.59 6.42 10.25
CA TYR A 79 3.60 5.76 11.10
C TYR A 79 2.16 6.21 10.81
N ILE A 80 1.93 7.51 10.67
CA ILE A 80 0.61 8.07 10.35
C ILE A 80 0.14 7.70 8.94
N GLY A 81 1.03 7.75 7.96
CA GLY A 81 0.72 7.32 6.59
C GLY A 81 0.34 5.84 6.53
N THR A 82 1.03 4.98 7.27
CA THR A 82 0.68 3.56 7.41
C THR A 82 -0.70 3.41 8.04
N ALA A 83 -1.00 4.15 9.11
CA ALA A 83 -2.29 4.12 9.80
C ALA A 83 -3.45 4.53 8.86
N GLU A 84 -3.28 5.60 8.11
CA GLU A 84 -4.28 6.07 7.14
C GLU A 84 -4.53 5.03 6.02
N HIS A 85 -3.48 4.41 5.51
CA HIS A 85 -3.59 3.36 4.49
C HIS A 85 -4.26 2.09 5.02
N ILE A 86 -4.03 1.72 6.27
CA ILE A 86 -4.72 0.60 6.91
C ILE A 86 -6.23 0.85 6.96
N VAL A 87 -6.66 2.03 7.41
CA VAL A 87 -8.08 2.39 7.48
C VAL A 87 -8.72 2.41 6.10
N GLU A 88 -8.08 3.02 5.11
CA GLU A 88 -8.58 3.05 3.73
C GLU A 88 -8.69 1.64 3.16
N ARG A 89 -7.68 0.78 3.36
CA ARG A 89 -7.71 -0.61 2.92
C ARG A 89 -8.87 -1.39 3.53
N GLU A 90 -9.10 -1.24 4.84
CA GLU A 90 -10.22 -1.91 5.51
C GLU A 90 -11.58 -1.44 4.99
N ASN A 91 -11.72 -0.14 4.73
CA ASN A 91 -12.95 0.41 4.14
C ASN A 91 -13.22 -0.16 2.75
N ILE A 92 -12.20 -0.29 1.90
CA ILE A 92 -12.32 -0.89 0.58
C ILE A 92 -12.69 -2.37 0.69
N LEU A 93 -12.03 -3.14 1.55
CA LEU A 93 -12.35 -4.57 1.76
C LEU A 93 -13.77 -4.77 2.28
N THR A 94 -14.26 -3.88 3.14
CA THR A 94 -15.63 -3.89 3.63
C THR A 94 -16.61 -3.60 2.49
N ALA A 95 -16.34 -2.59 1.65
CA ALA A 95 -17.16 -2.26 0.49
C ALA A 95 -17.21 -3.40 -0.54
N LEU A 96 -16.13 -4.15 -0.70
CA LEU A 96 -16.05 -5.33 -1.57
C LEU A 96 -16.63 -6.60 -0.94
N GLY A 97 -17.12 -6.55 0.31
CA GLY A 97 -17.61 -7.72 1.06
C GLY A 97 -16.53 -8.73 1.45
N LYS A 98 -15.25 -8.36 1.37
CA LYS A 98 -14.10 -9.25 1.66
C LYS A 98 -13.58 -9.14 3.08
N ARG A 99 -14.22 -8.37 3.94
CA ARG A 99 -13.86 -8.24 5.35
C ARG A 99 -14.86 -8.95 6.25
N THR A 100 -14.34 -9.73 7.20
CA THR A 100 -15.18 -10.37 8.22
C THR A 100 -15.78 -9.32 9.15
N LYS A 101 -17.10 -9.30 9.29
CA LYS A 101 -17.82 -8.41 10.21
C LYS A 101 -17.58 -8.83 11.67
N ARG A 102 -17.57 -7.85 12.57
CA ARG A 102 -17.47 -8.11 14.01
C ARG A 102 -18.67 -8.95 14.48
N GLY A 103 -18.42 -10.14 15.02
CA GLY A 103 -19.45 -11.05 15.51
C GLY A 103 -19.81 -12.21 14.57
N GLU A 104 -19.23 -12.30 13.38
CA GLU A 104 -19.36 -13.48 12.53
C GLU A 104 -18.57 -14.65 13.13
N ASN A 105 -19.27 -15.77 13.35
CA ASN A 105 -18.68 -16.98 13.89
C ASN A 105 -17.67 -17.59 12.91
N ARG A 106 -16.61 -18.22 13.43
CA ARG A 106 -15.60 -18.98 12.67
C ARG A 106 -16.18 -20.00 11.70
N TYR A 107 -17.41 -20.44 11.92
CA TYR A 107 -18.11 -21.47 11.12
C TYR A 107 -18.83 -20.92 9.89
N THR A 108 -19.02 -19.59 9.79
CA THR A 108 -19.69 -18.93 8.66
C THR A 108 -18.72 -18.13 7.78
N LYS A 109 -17.42 -18.33 7.95
CA LYS A 109 -16.40 -17.67 7.13
C LYS A 109 -16.57 -18.07 5.66
N ASN A 110 -17.04 -17.14 4.84
CA ASN A 110 -16.77 -17.21 3.42
C ASN A 110 -15.25 -17.18 3.24
N HIS A 111 -14.69 -18.11 2.50
CA HIS A 111 -13.24 -18.21 2.24
C HIS A 111 -12.61 -16.93 1.66
N ASP A 112 -13.42 -15.98 1.22
CA ASP A 112 -12.99 -14.73 0.58
C ASP A 112 -12.92 -13.51 1.54
N THR A 113 -13.18 -13.70 2.84
CA THR A 113 -13.12 -12.59 3.82
C THR A 113 -11.80 -12.58 4.60
N GLU A 114 -11.12 -11.45 4.64
CA GLU A 114 -9.88 -11.28 5.40
C GLU A 114 -10.14 -10.86 6.85
N SER A 115 -9.51 -11.56 7.79
CA SER A 115 -9.51 -11.19 9.22
C SER A 115 -8.41 -10.17 9.54
N THR A 116 -8.48 -9.57 10.75
CA THR A 116 -7.40 -8.68 11.23
C THR A 116 -6.06 -9.41 11.33
N GLU A 117 -6.07 -10.68 11.73
CA GLU A 117 -4.89 -11.53 11.82
C GLU A 117 -4.25 -11.77 10.45
N ASP A 118 -5.07 -12.03 9.43
CA ASP A 118 -4.60 -12.23 8.06
C ASP A 118 -3.97 -10.94 7.50
N LEU A 119 -4.59 -9.80 7.75
CA LEU A 119 -4.07 -8.49 7.33
C LEU A 119 -2.74 -8.17 8.02
N ALA A 120 -2.66 -8.37 9.34
CA ALA A 120 -1.44 -8.13 10.10
C ALA A 120 -0.29 -9.01 9.61
N LYS A 121 -0.56 -10.28 9.33
CA LYS A 121 0.43 -11.23 8.80
C LYS A 121 0.96 -10.81 7.42
N LYS A 122 0.08 -10.35 6.53
CA LYS A 122 0.48 -9.84 5.21
C LYS A 122 1.39 -8.61 5.30
N MET A 123 1.19 -7.77 6.31
CA MET A 123 2.02 -6.59 6.58
C MET A 123 3.30 -6.90 7.37
N GLY A 124 3.52 -8.14 7.78
CA GLY A 124 4.66 -8.51 8.62
C GLY A 124 4.62 -7.92 10.03
N THR A 125 3.44 -7.64 10.56
CA THR A 125 3.27 -7.04 11.89
C THR A 125 2.38 -7.90 12.80
N SER A 126 2.35 -7.59 14.10
CA SER A 126 1.44 -8.28 15.02
C SER A 126 0.02 -7.71 14.94
N SER A 127 -0.98 -8.55 15.26
CA SER A 127 -2.38 -8.12 15.33
C SER A 127 -2.60 -6.98 16.32
N LYS A 128 -1.81 -6.93 17.41
CA LYS A 128 -1.85 -5.84 18.39
C LYS A 128 -1.37 -4.52 17.77
N MET A 129 -0.24 -4.55 17.08
CA MET A 129 0.32 -3.36 16.41
C MET A 129 -0.59 -2.89 15.28
N TYR A 130 -1.14 -3.79 14.49
CA TYR A 130 -2.10 -3.47 13.45
C TYR A 130 -3.34 -2.74 14.00
N ARG A 131 -3.92 -3.23 15.11
CA ARG A 131 -5.07 -2.58 15.76
C ARG A 131 -4.73 -1.19 16.30
N LEU A 132 -3.54 -1.02 16.85
CA LEU A 132 -3.07 0.28 17.33
C LEU A 132 -2.92 1.28 16.18
N GLN A 133 -2.28 0.88 15.10
CA GLN A 133 -2.13 1.71 13.90
C GLN A 133 -3.48 2.08 13.28
N ARG A 134 -4.43 1.14 13.25
CA ARG A 134 -5.80 1.40 12.81
C ARG A 134 -6.47 2.47 13.67
N GLN A 135 -6.39 2.37 15.00
CA GLN A 135 -6.96 3.38 15.90
C GLN A 135 -6.38 4.77 15.64
N VAL A 136 -5.09 4.88 15.40
CA VAL A 136 -4.45 6.15 15.03
C VAL A 136 -4.99 6.68 13.70
N GLY A 137 -5.21 5.81 12.72
CA GLY A 137 -5.78 6.19 11.42
C GLY A 137 -7.24 6.67 11.51
N GLU A 138 -7.98 6.24 12.52
CA GLU A 138 -9.38 6.66 12.79
C GLU A 138 -9.47 8.00 13.54
N LEU A 139 -8.37 8.55 14.04
CA LEU A 139 -8.35 9.85 14.68
C LEU A 139 -8.75 10.98 13.71
N ARG A 140 -9.28 12.06 14.25
CA ARG A 140 -9.60 13.26 13.47
C ARG A 140 -8.36 13.76 12.69
N PRO A 141 -8.54 14.31 11.47
CA PRO A 141 -7.42 14.75 10.63
C PRO A 141 -6.49 15.77 11.30
N ASP A 142 -7.04 16.70 12.10
CA ASP A 142 -6.27 17.68 12.84
C ASP A 142 -5.34 17.05 13.88
N VAL A 143 -5.82 16.02 14.60
CA VAL A 143 -5.03 15.26 15.57
C VAL A 143 -3.93 14.45 14.86
N ARG A 144 -4.26 13.75 13.77
CA ARG A 144 -3.28 13.01 12.98
C ARG A 144 -2.17 13.91 12.43
N ASN A 145 -2.53 15.08 11.93
CA ASN A 145 -1.58 16.03 11.37
C ASN A 145 -0.62 16.58 12.44
N SER A 146 -1.09 16.79 13.68
CA SER A 146 -0.23 17.20 14.78
C SER A 146 0.81 16.13 15.17
N LEU A 147 0.50 14.85 14.92
CA LEU A 147 1.40 13.73 15.19
C LEU A 147 2.46 13.49 14.08
N ARG A 148 2.28 14.07 12.90
CA ARG A 148 3.20 13.85 11.76
C ARG A 148 4.60 14.40 11.98
N GLY A 149 4.76 15.38 12.86
CA GLY A 149 6.06 16.02 13.17
C GLY A 149 6.78 15.42 14.37
N THR A 150 6.20 14.42 15.02
CA THR A 150 6.80 13.75 16.16
C THR A 150 7.47 12.46 15.70
N ASP A 151 8.79 12.45 15.67
CA ASP A 151 9.60 11.24 15.48
C ASP A 151 9.41 10.33 16.71
N TYR A 152 8.44 9.46 16.66
CA TYR A 152 8.42 8.26 17.49
C TYR A 152 9.21 7.19 16.73
N GLY A 153 10.53 7.28 16.82
CA GLY A 153 11.44 6.22 16.41
C GLY A 153 11.34 5.00 17.32
#